data_51afe059cae0051f203292bf379dd991
#
_entry.id   51afe059cae0051f203292bf379dd991
#
_cell.length_a   1.000
_cell.length_b   1.000
_cell.length_c   1.000
_cell.angle_alpha   90.00
_cell.angle_beta   90.00
_cell.angle_gamma   90.00
#
_symmetry.space_group_name_H-M   'P 1'
#
loop_
_entity.id
_entity.type
_entity.pdbx_description
1 polymer ?
#
loop_
_entity_poly.entity_id
_entity_poly.type
_entity_poly.pdbx_seq_one_letter_code
_entity_poly.pdbx_strand_id
1 'polypeptide(L)'
;MTIRLMLVDDHEVVRSGLRMLLEGEPDVEIVGEFGLAKEALSSLERLKPDVILMDIGLPDLSGIDAASEVKRLREGTAVVALTIHEDEEYFFKMLDAGASGYVPKRAAPDELLTAIRTAAMGEVYLYPSMAKLLVKDYLTQESQAESRGGMDGLTDREQEVLAHLADGATNLEIGETLGISPKTVARHRENIMRKLGMHSRTELVKYAIRKGIIQP
;
A
#
# COMPACT_ATOMS: atom_id res chain seq x y z
N MET A 1 -24.77 17.87 1.07
CA MET A 1 -24.37 17.15 -0.16
C MET A 1 -24.42 15.68 0.18
N THR A 2 -25.08 14.85 -0.59
CA THR A 2 -25.17 13.41 -0.30
C THR A 2 -24.01 12.71 -0.96
N ILE A 3 -23.25 11.91 -0.18
CA ILE A 3 -22.11 11.15 -0.61
C ILE A 3 -22.60 9.85 -1.28
N ARG A 4 -22.30 9.67 -2.55
CA ARG A 4 -22.62 8.46 -3.32
C ARG A 4 -21.56 7.39 -3.05
N LEU A 5 -21.92 6.39 -2.26
CA LEU A 5 -21.01 5.38 -1.77
C LEU A 5 -21.20 4.04 -2.50
N MET A 6 -20.08 3.42 -2.92
CA MET A 6 -20.07 2.07 -3.44
C MET A 6 -19.34 1.14 -2.45
N LEU A 7 -19.91 -0.04 -2.19
CA LEU A 7 -19.29 -1.07 -1.33
C LEU A 7 -18.75 -2.20 -2.19
N VAL A 8 -17.47 -2.56 -1.99
CA VAL A 8 -16.81 -3.67 -2.70
C VAL A 8 -16.07 -4.55 -1.69
N ASP A 9 -16.65 -5.68 -1.37
CA ASP A 9 -16.11 -6.67 -0.42
C ASP A 9 -16.71 -8.05 -0.77
N ASP A 10 -15.93 -9.10 -0.84
CA ASP A 10 -16.42 -10.43 -1.18
C ASP A 10 -17.20 -11.10 -0.04
N HIS A 11 -17.03 -10.61 1.20
CA HIS A 11 -17.73 -11.12 2.38
C HIS A 11 -19.12 -10.50 2.52
N GLU A 12 -20.17 -11.26 2.21
CA GLU A 12 -21.58 -10.81 2.27
C GLU A 12 -21.97 -10.28 3.66
N VAL A 13 -21.50 -10.92 4.73
CA VAL A 13 -21.78 -10.50 6.11
C VAL A 13 -21.19 -9.11 6.39
N VAL A 14 -19.98 -8.85 5.91
CA VAL A 14 -19.32 -7.52 6.06
C VAL A 14 -20.10 -6.46 5.29
N ARG A 15 -20.45 -6.73 4.01
CA ARG A 15 -21.25 -5.79 3.21
C ARG A 15 -22.60 -5.47 3.87
N SER A 16 -23.30 -6.52 4.37
CA SER A 16 -24.59 -6.34 5.07
C SER A 16 -24.44 -5.51 6.36
N GLY A 17 -23.37 -5.73 7.13
CA GLY A 17 -23.06 -4.94 8.31
C GLY A 17 -22.76 -3.46 7.97
N LEU A 18 -21.95 -3.22 6.93
CA LEU A 18 -21.66 -1.89 6.43
C LEU A 18 -22.92 -1.17 5.95
N ARG A 19 -23.79 -1.86 5.23
CA ARG A 19 -25.08 -1.33 4.78
C ARG A 19 -25.92 -0.88 5.97
N MET A 20 -26.15 -1.76 6.94
CA MET A 20 -26.95 -1.43 8.14
C MET A 20 -26.42 -0.20 8.90
N LEU A 21 -25.10 -0.07 8.97
CA LEU A 21 -24.44 1.05 9.61
C LEU A 21 -24.64 2.36 8.83
N LEU A 22 -24.54 2.30 7.51
CA LEU A 22 -24.49 3.47 6.63
C LEU A 22 -25.88 3.95 6.18
N GLU A 23 -26.88 3.07 6.10
CA GLU A 23 -28.28 3.43 5.79
C GLU A 23 -28.90 4.38 6.82
N GLY A 24 -28.37 4.43 8.05
CA GLY A 24 -28.78 5.39 9.08
C GLY A 24 -28.26 6.82 8.90
N GLU A 25 -27.28 7.02 8.01
CA GLU A 25 -26.59 8.30 7.84
C GLU A 25 -27.27 9.15 6.76
N PRO A 26 -27.79 10.35 7.09
CA PRO A 26 -28.60 11.15 6.17
C PRO A 26 -27.79 11.75 5.01
N ASP A 27 -26.46 11.76 5.13
CA ASP A 27 -25.54 12.30 4.15
C ASP A 27 -24.87 11.23 3.28
N VAL A 28 -25.24 9.93 3.42
CA VAL A 28 -24.67 8.81 2.66
C VAL A 28 -25.75 8.06 1.87
N GLU A 29 -25.52 7.82 0.59
CA GLU A 29 -26.35 7.01 -0.29
C GLU A 29 -25.53 5.84 -0.85
N ILE A 30 -25.90 4.61 -0.53
CA ILE A 30 -25.27 3.43 -1.12
C ILE A 30 -25.81 3.25 -2.53
N VAL A 31 -24.95 3.51 -3.54
CA VAL A 31 -25.34 3.47 -4.96
C VAL A 31 -25.03 2.12 -5.62
N GLY A 32 -24.28 1.25 -4.95
CA GLY A 32 -24.00 -0.10 -5.43
C GLY A 32 -23.20 -0.93 -4.45
N GLU A 33 -23.37 -2.25 -4.53
CA GLU A 33 -22.69 -3.24 -3.73
C GLU A 33 -22.21 -4.38 -4.62
N PHE A 34 -20.94 -4.77 -4.45
CA PHE A 34 -20.29 -5.75 -5.29
C PHE A 34 -19.42 -6.70 -4.47
N GLY A 35 -19.42 -7.98 -4.83
CA GLY A 35 -18.49 -8.98 -4.30
C GLY A 35 -17.23 -9.14 -5.13
N LEU A 36 -17.20 -8.53 -6.32
CA LEU A 36 -16.11 -8.65 -7.29
C LEU A 36 -15.66 -7.26 -7.77
N ALA A 37 -14.34 -7.07 -7.86
CA ALA A 37 -13.76 -5.81 -8.32
C ALA A 37 -14.14 -5.47 -9.77
N LYS A 38 -14.14 -6.47 -10.67
CA LYS A 38 -14.48 -6.26 -12.09
C LYS A 38 -15.92 -5.81 -12.29
N GLU A 39 -16.86 -6.30 -11.50
CA GLU A 39 -18.26 -5.86 -11.53
C GLU A 39 -18.39 -4.41 -11.07
N ALA A 40 -17.70 -4.06 -9.97
CA ALA A 40 -17.63 -2.69 -9.46
C ALA A 40 -17.06 -1.73 -10.53
N LEU A 41 -15.91 -2.08 -11.11
CA LEU A 41 -15.25 -1.27 -12.15
C LEU A 41 -16.17 -1.08 -13.39
N SER A 42 -16.85 -2.11 -13.84
CA SER A 42 -17.79 -2.02 -14.98
C SER A 42 -18.99 -1.11 -14.71
N SER A 43 -19.32 -0.89 -13.44
CA SER A 43 -20.46 -0.08 -12.99
C SER A 43 -20.09 1.37 -12.67
N LEU A 44 -18.79 1.74 -12.66
CA LEU A 44 -18.31 3.07 -12.28
C LEU A 44 -18.96 4.21 -13.05
N GLU A 45 -18.98 4.13 -14.38
CA GLU A 45 -19.52 5.18 -15.23
C GLU A 45 -21.03 5.36 -15.06
N ARG A 46 -21.74 4.28 -14.80
CA ARG A 46 -23.20 4.29 -14.58
C ARG A 46 -23.56 4.80 -13.18
N LEU A 47 -22.85 4.33 -12.16
CA LEU A 47 -23.16 4.64 -10.76
C LEU A 47 -22.52 5.94 -10.28
N LYS A 48 -21.40 6.34 -10.85
CA LYS A 48 -20.67 7.57 -10.52
C LYS A 48 -20.53 7.79 -9.02
N PRO A 49 -19.90 6.85 -8.30
CA PRO A 49 -19.69 7.01 -6.86
C PRO A 49 -18.71 8.15 -6.58
N ASP A 50 -18.93 8.85 -5.46
CA ASP A 50 -17.98 9.80 -4.91
C ASP A 50 -16.88 9.07 -4.12
N VAL A 51 -17.30 8.03 -3.39
CA VAL A 51 -16.40 7.20 -2.57
C VAL A 51 -16.68 5.72 -2.81
N ILE A 52 -15.61 4.92 -2.84
CA ILE A 52 -15.67 3.46 -2.86
C ILE A 52 -15.01 2.93 -1.58
N LEU A 53 -15.75 2.15 -0.79
CA LEU A 53 -15.14 1.28 0.22
C LEU A 53 -14.69 0.00 -0.46
N MET A 54 -13.37 -0.24 -0.49
CA MET A 54 -12.75 -1.31 -1.26
C MET A 54 -12.03 -2.30 -0.34
N ASP A 55 -12.47 -3.55 -0.32
CA ASP A 55 -11.65 -4.61 0.29
C ASP A 55 -10.38 -4.84 -0.52
N ILE A 56 -9.27 -5.10 0.18
CA ILE A 56 -7.99 -5.41 -0.46
C ILE A 56 -7.98 -6.86 -0.99
N GLY A 57 -8.62 -7.79 -0.27
CA GLY A 57 -8.57 -9.22 -0.50
C GLY A 57 -9.60 -9.77 -1.48
N LEU A 58 -9.97 -9.04 -2.52
CA LEU A 58 -10.97 -9.50 -3.50
C LEU A 58 -10.47 -10.68 -4.35
N PRO A 59 -11.35 -11.62 -4.73
CA PRO A 59 -10.94 -12.89 -5.35
C PRO A 59 -10.60 -12.80 -6.86
N ASP A 60 -11.10 -11.80 -7.57
CA ASP A 60 -10.99 -11.68 -9.04
C ASP A 60 -9.94 -10.67 -9.50
N LEU A 61 -9.68 -9.66 -8.71
CA LEU A 61 -8.67 -8.63 -8.91
C LEU A 61 -8.35 -8.03 -7.53
N SER A 62 -7.07 -7.91 -7.20
CA SER A 62 -6.64 -7.27 -5.95
C SER A 62 -7.28 -5.89 -5.79
N GLY A 63 -7.74 -5.55 -4.56
CA GLY A 63 -8.27 -4.21 -4.28
C GLY A 63 -7.26 -3.09 -4.56
N ILE A 64 -5.96 -3.38 -4.52
CA ILE A 64 -4.89 -2.45 -4.89
C ILE A 64 -4.92 -2.15 -6.39
N ASP A 65 -4.97 -3.20 -7.22
CA ASP A 65 -5.06 -3.05 -8.68
C ASP A 65 -6.38 -2.40 -9.07
N ALA A 66 -7.47 -2.77 -8.38
CA ALA A 66 -8.78 -2.16 -8.58
C ALA A 66 -8.79 -0.67 -8.23
N ALA A 67 -8.10 -0.24 -7.16
CA ALA A 67 -7.97 1.17 -6.79
C ALA A 67 -7.22 1.96 -7.87
N SER A 68 -6.12 1.41 -8.40
CA SER A 68 -5.39 2.01 -9.53
C SER A 68 -6.28 2.17 -10.76
N GLU A 69 -7.10 1.15 -11.10
CA GLU A 69 -8.04 1.22 -12.22
C GLU A 69 -9.16 2.25 -11.97
N VAL A 70 -9.68 2.36 -10.75
CA VAL A 70 -10.65 3.41 -10.38
C VAL A 70 -10.07 4.80 -10.68
N LYS A 71 -8.84 5.06 -10.23
CA LYS A 71 -8.17 6.35 -10.46
C LYS A 71 -7.94 6.63 -11.94
N ARG A 72 -7.57 5.62 -12.72
CA ARG A 72 -7.39 5.75 -14.16
C ARG A 72 -8.71 6.05 -14.90
N LEU A 73 -9.79 5.38 -14.52
CA LEU A 73 -11.09 5.51 -15.16
C LEU A 73 -11.85 6.75 -14.69
N ARG A 74 -11.69 7.10 -13.42
CA ARG A 74 -12.47 8.17 -12.79
C ARG A 74 -11.68 8.81 -11.64
N GLU A 75 -10.77 9.72 -11.97
CA GLU A 75 -9.87 10.39 -11.03
C GLU A 75 -10.58 11.03 -9.83
N GLY A 76 -11.79 11.58 -10.05
CA GLY A 76 -12.59 12.22 -9.01
C GLY A 76 -13.25 11.27 -8.00
N THR A 77 -13.18 9.95 -8.19
CA THR A 77 -13.71 8.98 -7.23
C THR A 77 -12.65 8.67 -6.17
N ALA A 78 -12.98 8.87 -4.91
CA ALA A 78 -12.12 8.52 -3.79
C ALA A 78 -12.21 7.01 -3.48
N VAL A 79 -11.08 6.38 -3.13
CA VAL A 79 -11.04 4.99 -2.70
C VAL A 79 -10.58 4.92 -1.26
N VAL A 80 -11.40 4.35 -0.38
CA VAL A 80 -11.06 4.02 1.01
C VAL A 80 -10.88 2.52 1.12
N ALA A 81 -9.64 2.09 1.39
CA ALA A 81 -9.32 0.68 1.57
C ALA A 81 -9.86 0.15 2.90
N LEU A 82 -10.50 -1.01 2.86
CA LEU A 82 -10.84 -1.81 4.03
C LEU A 82 -9.92 -3.02 4.13
N THR A 83 -9.43 -3.33 5.33
CA THR A 83 -8.50 -4.44 5.51
C THR A 83 -8.67 -5.12 6.87
N ILE A 84 -8.43 -6.42 6.91
CA ILE A 84 -8.25 -7.17 8.16
C ILE A 84 -6.79 -7.15 8.63
N HIS A 85 -5.83 -6.79 7.76
CA HIS A 85 -4.40 -6.79 8.03
C HIS A 85 -3.86 -5.37 8.12
N GLU A 86 -3.03 -5.10 9.12
CA GLU A 86 -2.27 -3.85 9.26
C GLU A 86 -0.84 -4.02 8.73
N ASP A 87 -0.70 -4.67 7.58
CA ASP A 87 0.61 -4.90 6.96
C ASP A 87 1.10 -3.64 6.24
N GLU A 88 2.31 -3.20 6.59
CA GLU A 88 2.96 -2.01 6.01
C GLU A 88 2.99 -2.07 4.46
N GLU A 89 3.20 -3.25 3.88
CA GLU A 89 3.32 -3.39 2.43
C GLU A 89 2.00 -3.09 1.70
N TYR A 90 0.88 -3.61 2.22
CA TYR A 90 -0.45 -3.34 1.65
C TYR A 90 -0.83 -1.88 1.80
N PHE A 91 -0.47 -1.27 2.94
CA PHE A 91 -0.71 0.15 3.19
C PHE A 91 0.00 1.03 2.15
N PHE A 92 1.31 0.85 1.95
CA PHE A 92 2.06 1.66 0.97
C PHE A 92 1.60 1.41 -0.46
N LYS A 93 1.35 0.16 -0.84
CA LYS A 93 0.81 -0.16 -2.17
C LYS A 93 -0.56 0.50 -2.43
N MET A 94 -1.43 0.58 -1.43
CA MET A 94 -2.72 1.27 -1.56
C MET A 94 -2.55 2.78 -1.71
N LEU A 95 -1.61 3.40 -0.99
CA LEU A 95 -1.28 4.82 -1.18
C LEU A 95 -0.72 5.08 -2.59
N ASP A 96 0.21 4.24 -3.05
CA ASP A 96 0.77 4.33 -4.42
C ASP A 96 -0.31 4.14 -5.49
N ALA A 97 -1.32 3.32 -5.22
CA ALA A 97 -2.49 3.14 -6.07
C ALA A 97 -3.46 4.35 -6.04
N GLY A 98 -3.18 5.37 -5.23
CA GLY A 98 -3.97 6.60 -5.12
C GLY A 98 -5.17 6.49 -4.18
N ALA A 99 -5.18 5.55 -3.23
CA ALA A 99 -6.23 5.49 -2.22
C ALA A 99 -6.26 6.77 -1.37
N SER A 100 -7.47 7.26 -1.10
CA SER A 100 -7.74 8.44 -0.27
C SER A 100 -7.95 8.07 1.22
N GLY A 101 -7.97 6.78 1.55
CA GLY A 101 -8.10 6.33 2.94
C GLY A 101 -7.70 4.88 3.13
N TYR A 102 -7.33 4.56 4.36
CA TYR A 102 -6.99 3.19 4.77
C TYR A 102 -7.55 2.94 6.18
N VAL A 103 -8.48 2.02 6.29
CA VAL A 103 -9.26 1.76 7.50
C VAL A 103 -9.28 0.25 7.79
N PRO A 104 -8.93 -0.18 9.01
CA PRO A 104 -9.11 -1.57 9.41
C PRO A 104 -10.60 -1.94 9.44
N LYS A 105 -10.96 -3.16 9.03
CA LYS A 105 -12.37 -3.66 9.15
C LYS A 105 -12.87 -3.72 10.61
N ARG A 106 -11.97 -3.63 11.59
CA ARG A 106 -12.30 -3.56 13.03
C ARG A 106 -12.46 -2.13 13.56
N ALA A 107 -12.29 -1.12 12.72
CA ALA A 107 -12.44 0.28 13.12
C ALA A 107 -13.86 0.54 13.68
N ALA A 108 -13.96 1.49 14.60
CA ALA A 108 -15.26 1.89 15.11
C ALA A 108 -16.12 2.54 14.01
N PRO A 109 -17.46 2.43 14.08
CA PRO A 109 -18.36 3.04 13.12
C PRO A 109 -18.06 4.51 12.81
N ASP A 110 -17.82 5.30 13.85
CA ASP A 110 -17.54 6.75 13.72
C ASP A 110 -16.24 7.02 12.96
N GLU A 111 -15.24 6.15 13.10
CA GLU A 111 -13.95 6.25 12.37
C GLU A 111 -14.14 5.98 10.88
N LEU A 112 -14.96 4.97 10.55
CA LEU A 112 -15.29 4.66 9.16
C LEU A 112 -16.08 5.79 8.51
N LEU A 113 -17.08 6.34 9.20
CA LEU A 113 -17.84 7.49 8.72
C LEU A 113 -16.95 8.72 8.50
N THR A 114 -16.03 8.97 9.43
CA THR A 114 -15.05 10.05 9.29
C THR A 114 -14.19 9.83 8.06
N ALA A 115 -13.70 8.61 7.81
CA ALA A 115 -12.91 8.28 6.63
C ALA A 115 -13.69 8.52 5.32
N ILE A 116 -14.96 8.11 5.25
CA ILE A 116 -15.83 8.31 4.09
C ILE A 116 -16.02 9.81 3.82
N ARG A 117 -16.36 10.58 4.84
CA ARG A 117 -16.61 12.03 4.73
C ARG A 117 -15.35 12.80 4.33
N THR A 118 -14.20 12.45 4.93
CA THR A 118 -12.90 13.04 4.59
C THR A 118 -12.52 12.74 3.14
N ALA A 119 -12.66 11.48 2.71
CA ALA A 119 -12.39 11.09 1.34
C ALA A 119 -13.32 11.77 0.32
N ALA A 120 -14.59 11.95 0.65
CA ALA A 120 -15.57 12.66 -0.19
C ALA A 120 -15.24 14.15 -0.38
N MET A 121 -14.49 14.77 0.55
CA MET A 121 -13.98 16.13 0.41
C MET A 121 -12.68 16.23 -0.42
N GLY A 122 -12.15 15.11 -0.88
CA GLY A 122 -10.88 15.04 -1.61
C GLY A 122 -9.65 15.03 -0.70
N GLU A 123 -9.85 14.84 0.60
CA GLU A 123 -8.78 14.75 1.58
C GLU A 123 -8.39 13.28 1.86
N VAL A 124 -7.23 13.07 2.49
CA VAL A 124 -6.74 11.73 2.83
C VAL A 124 -7.01 11.43 4.30
N TYR A 125 -7.66 10.30 4.56
CA TYR A 125 -7.85 9.77 5.91
C TYR A 125 -6.90 8.61 6.19
N LEU A 126 -6.10 8.73 7.22
CA LEU A 126 -5.25 7.65 7.71
C LEU A 126 -5.65 7.26 9.13
N TYR A 127 -5.92 5.97 9.31
CA TYR A 127 -6.14 5.43 10.66
C TYR A 127 -4.89 5.68 11.52
N PRO A 128 -5.03 6.00 12.83
CA PRO A 128 -3.89 6.43 13.66
C PRO A 128 -2.68 5.50 13.69
N SER A 129 -2.88 4.17 13.61
CA SER A 129 -1.75 3.23 13.51
C SER A 129 -1.01 3.34 12.18
N MET A 130 -1.71 3.66 11.09
CA MET A 130 -1.13 3.82 9.75
C MET A 130 -0.37 5.14 9.62
N ALA A 131 -0.87 6.21 10.24
CA ALA A 131 -0.15 7.49 10.30
C ALA A 131 1.25 7.34 10.94
N LYS A 132 1.38 6.50 11.97
CA LYS A 132 2.69 6.18 12.59
C LYS A 132 3.63 5.48 11.61
N LEU A 133 3.11 4.59 10.75
CA LEU A 133 3.93 3.92 9.74
C LEU A 133 4.44 4.90 8.69
N LEU A 134 3.60 5.83 8.24
CA LEU A 134 4.00 6.86 7.30
C LEU A 134 5.12 7.76 7.86
N VAL A 135 4.96 8.21 9.12
CA VAL A 135 6.00 9.01 9.79
C VAL A 135 7.30 8.23 9.95
N LYS A 136 7.22 6.95 10.35
CA LYS A 136 8.39 6.07 10.47
C LYS A 136 9.10 5.88 9.13
N ASP A 137 8.35 5.65 8.04
CA ASP A 137 8.93 5.50 6.70
C ASP A 137 9.57 6.81 6.23
N TYR A 138 8.92 7.95 6.46
CA TYR A 138 9.46 9.28 6.14
C TYR A 138 10.77 9.57 6.89
N LEU A 139 10.81 9.36 8.20
CA LEU A 139 12.02 9.56 9.01
C LEU A 139 13.14 8.59 8.60
N THR A 140 12.78 7.37 8.18
CA THR A 140 13.77 6.41 7.65
C THR A 140 14.30 6.86 6.29
N GLN A 141 13.46 7.47 5.45
CA GLN A 141 13.87 8.04 4.16
C GLN A 141 14.71 9.33 4.34
N GLU A 142 14.40 10.19 5.31
CA GLU A 142 15.23 11.38 5.61
C GLU A 142 16.61 10.99 6.13
N SER A 143 16.70 10.05 7.07
CA SER A 143 18.01 9.55 7.53
C SER A 143 18.81 8.88 6.41
N GLN A 144 18.12 8.33 5.40
CA GLN A 144 18.73 7.81 4.18
C GLN A 144 19.07 8.91 3.14
N ALA A 145 18.38 10.05 3.18
CA ALA A 145 18.65 11.19 2.29
C ALA A 145 19.88 12.01 2.77
N GLU A 146 20.13 12.08 4.07
CA GLU A 146 21.34 12.70 4.63
C GLU A 146 22.61 11.87 4.33
N SER A 147 22.45 10.56 4.09
CA SER A 147 23.52 9.66 3.61
C SER A 147 23.81 9.77 2.10
N ARG A 148 23.40 10.83 1.43
CA ARG A 148 23.59 11.04 -0.03
C ARG A 148 25.05 11.28 -0.46
N GLY A 149 26.00 10.59 0.18
CA GLY A 149 27.41 10.50 -0.22
C GLY A 149 27.84 9.05 -0.54
N GLY A 150 26.93 8.08 -0.48
CA GLY A 150 27.22 6.66 -0.69
C GLY A 150 27.43 6.30 -2.16
N MET A 151 28.17 5.19 -2.37
CA MET A 151 28.58 4.67 -3.67
C MET A 151 27.35 4.43 -4.59
N ASP A 152 27.28 5.13 -5.72
CA ASP A 152 26.27 5.00 -6.78
C ASP A 152 24.79 5.19 -6.32
N GLY A 153 24.55 6.03 -5.29
CA GLY A 153 23.20 6.36 -4.81
C GLY A 153 22.57 5.32 -3.87
N LEU A 154 23.35 4.35 -3.41
CA LEU A 154 22.94 3.41 -2.37
C LEU A 154 23.10 4.04 -0.99
N THR A 155 22.14 3.82 -0.10
CA THR A 155 22.25 4.17 1.32
C THR A 155 23.21 3.22 2.04
N ASP A 156 23.72 3.62 3.21
CA ASP A 156 24.60 2.77 4.02
C ASP A 156 23.96 1.40 4.29
N ARG A 157 22.65 1.39 4.59
CA ARG A 157 21.89 0.15 4.82
C ARG A 157 21.76 -0.71 3.56
N GLU A 158 21.58 -0.11 2.40
CA GLU A 158 21.58 -0.84 1.13
C GLU A 158 22.97 -1.37 0.77
N GLN A 159 24.03 -0.67 1.15
CA GLN A 159 25.41 -1.17 0.99
C GLN A 159 25.70 -2.37 1.91
N GLU A 160 25.27 -2.33 3.17
CA GLU A 160 25.36 -3.47 4.09
C GLU A 160 24.61 -4.70 3.53
N VAL A 161 23.35 -4.50 3.11
CA VAL A 161 22.56 -5.57 2.51
C VAL A 161 23.21 -6.09 1.21
N LEU A 162 23.75 -5.20 0.37
CA LEU A 162 24.45 -5.58 -0.86
C LEU A 162 25.70 -6.42 -0.57
N ALA A 163 26.49 -6.06 0.44
CA ALA A 163 27.68 -6.81 0.84
C ALA A 163 27.32 -8.25 1.22
N HIS A 164 26.33 -8.43 2.10
CA HIS A 164 25.89 -9.76 2.48
C HIS A 164 25.25 -10.56 1.34
N LEU A 165 24.48 -9.91 0.45
CA LEU A 165 23.93 -10.56 -0.74
C LEU A 165 25.01 -11.05 -1.69
N ALA A 166 26.08 -10.27 -1.84
CA ALA A 166 27.20 -10.59 -2.69
C ALA A 166 28.07 -11.72 -2.12
N ASP A 167 28.20 -11.78 -0.78
CA ASP A 167 28.83 -12.89 -0.05
C ASP A 167 28.01 -14.20 -0.07
N GLY A 168 26.85 -14.18 -0.64
CA GLY A 168 26.03 -15.39 -0.81
C GLY A 168 24.96 -15.60 0.24
N ALA A 169 24.83 -14.74 1.25
CA ALA A 169 23.84 -14.87 2.31
C ALA A 169 22.38 -14.84 1.79
N THR A 170 21.53 -15.62 2.45
CA THR A 170 20.09 -15.64 2.22
C THR A 170 19.40 -14.44 2.90
N ASN A 171 18.18 -14.13 2.48
CA ASN A 171 17.40 -13.05 3.13
C ASN A 171 17.18 -13.32 4.63
N LEU A 172 17.12 -14.59 5.06
CA LEU A 172 16.96 -14.97 6.45
C LEU A 172 18.23 -14.63 7.25
N GLU A 173 19.40 -15.09 6.78
CA GLU A 173 20.69 -14.84 7.42
C GLU A 173 21.02 -13.34 7.49
N ILE A 174 20.73 -12.59 6.43
CA ILE A 174 20.89 -11.13 6.40
C ILE A 174 19.96 -10.48 7.44
N GLY A 175 18.71 -10.96 7.51
CA GLY A 175 17.73 -10.45 8.48
C GLY A 175 18.20 -10.66 9.91
N GLU A 176 18.71 -11.83 10.26
CA GLU A 176 19.28 -12.15 11.58
C GLU A 176 20.50 -11.28 11.88
N THR A 177 21.44 -11.15 10.93
CA THR A 177 22.67 -10.36 11.10
C THR A 177 22.37 -8.87 11.32
N LEU A 178 21.43 -8.34 10.55
CA LEU A 178 21.14 -6.91 10.52
C LEU A 178 19.97 -6.49 11.44
N GLY A 179 19.32 -7.44 12.15
CA GLY A 179 18.20 -7.19 13.05
C GLY A 179 16.93 -6.71 12.36
N ILE A 180 16.67 -7.17 11.13
CA ILE A 180 15.49 -6.82 10.33
C ILE A 180 14.78 -8.06 9.79
N SER A 181 13.51 -7.93 9.38
CA SER A 181 12.78 -9.06 8.82
C SER A 181 13.33 -9.51 7.46
N PRO A 182 13.26 -10.82 7.11
CA PRO A 182 13.64 -11.31 5.78
C PRO A 182 12.87 -10.60 4.64
N LYS A 183 11.66 -10.14 4.91
CA LYS A 183 10.82 -9.36 3.99
C LYS A 183 11.41 -7.96 3.77
N THR A 184 11.91 -7.33 4.83
CA THR A 184 12.62 -6.04 4.74
C THR A 184 13.89 -6.17 3.92
N VAL A 185 14.63 -7.27 4.07
CA VAL A 185 15.81 -7.57 3.23
C VAL A 185 15.43 -7.71 1.75
N ALA A 186 14.32 -8.39 1.45
CA ALA A 186 13.83 -8.52 0.08
C ALA A 186 13.52 -7.14 -0.54
N ARG A 187 12.87 -6.24 0.22
CA ARG A 187 12.60 -4.86 -0.21
C ARG A 187 13.89 -4.06 -0.48
N HIS A 188 14.89 -4.17 0.40
CA HIS A 188 16.19 -3.53 0.15
C HIS A 188 16.85 -4.06 -1.12
N ARG A 189 16.82 -5.38 -1.36
CA ARG A 189 17.34 -5.99 -2.58
C ARG A 189 16.66 -5.43 -3.85
N GLU A 190 15.34 -5.32 -3.85
CA GLU A 190 14.59 -4.75 -4.96
C GLU A 190 14.97 -3.28 -5.21
N ASN A 191 15.10 -2.49 -4.14
CA ASN A 191 15.53 -1.10 -4.22
C ASN A 191 16.95 -0.96 -4.78
N ILE A 192 17.89 -1.81 -4.31
CA ILE A 192 19.26 -1.85 -4.82
C ILE A 192 19.26 -2.18 -6.32
N MET A 193 18.55 -3.24 -6.73
CA MET A 193 18.45 -3.64 -8.13
C MET A 193 17.90 -2.52 -9.01
N ARG A 194 16.84 -1.84 -8.56
CA ARG A 194 16.24 -0.69 -9.25
C ARG A 194 17.22 0.48 -9.37
N LYS A 195 17.89 0.86 -8.27
CA LYS A 195 18.85 1.99 -8.24
C LYS A 195 20.06 1.76 -9.13
N LEU A 196 20.54 0.51 -9.19
CA LEU A 196 21.71 0.13 -10.00
C LEU A 196 21.35 -0.32 -11.43
N GLY A 197 20.05 -0.36 -11.77
CA GLY A 197 19.59 -0.84 -13.09
C GLY A 197 19.92 -2.31 -13.36
N MET A 198 19.90 -3.16 -12.33
CA MET A 198 20.27 -4.57 -12.39
C MET A 198 19.06 -5.48 -12.24
N HIS A 199 19.09 -6.63 -12.91
CA HIS A 199 17.94 -7.54 -12.98
C HIS A 199 18.26 -8.96 -12.45
N SER A 200 19.49 -9.22 -12.01
CA SER A 200 19.89 -10.53 -11.51
C SER A 200 20.87 -10.43 -10.32
N ARG A 201 20.87 -11.48 -9.47
CA ARG A 201 21.82 -11.60 -8.37
C ARG A 201 23.27 -11.63 -8.88
N THR A 202 23.50 -12.29 -10.02
CA THR A 202 24.83 -12.38 -10.63
C THR A 202 25.36 -10.99 -11.01
N GLU A 203 24.51 -10.07 -11.47
CA GLU A 203 24.90 -8.70 -11.78
C GLU A 203 25.27 -7.93 -10.50
N LEU A 204 24.53 -8.13 -9.39
CA LEU A 204 24.86 -7.54 -8.10
C LEU A 204 26.21 -8.02 -7.57
N VAL A 205 26.50 -9.33 -7.65
CA VAL A 205 27.82 -9.90 -7.26
C VAL A 205 28.95 -9.29 -8.09
N LYS A 206 28.80 -9.25 -9.42
CA LYS A 206 29.79 -8.64 -10.31
C LYS A 206 30.01 -7.15 -10.02
N TYR A 207 28.95 -6.43 -9.66
CA TYR A 207 29.03 -5.04 -9.26
C TYR A 207 29.79 -4.89 -7.94
N ALA A 208 29.48 -5.69 -6.92
CA ALA A 208 30.13 -5.66 -5.62
C ALA A 208 31.64 -5.93 -5.71
N ILE A 209 32.05 -6.88 -6.55
CA ILE A 209 33.47 -7.16 -6.84
C ILE A 209 34.13 -5.95 -7.53
N ARG A 210 33.52 -5.38 -8.57
CA ARG A 210 34.06 -4.22 -9.30
C ARG A 210 34.24 -2.99 -8.41
N LYS A 211 33.38 -2.83 -7.41
CA LYS A 211 33.41 -1.71 -6.46
C LYS A 211 34.26 -1.99 -5.22
N GLY A 212 34.83 -3.20 -5.09
CA GLY A 212 35.64 -3.57 -3.94
C GLY A 212 34.85 -3.78 -2.65
N ILE A 213 33.54 -3.98 -2.76
CA ILE A 213 32.65 -4.25 -1.61
C ILE A 213 32.95 -5.66 -1.06
N ILE A 214 33.20 -6.61 -1.95
CA ILE A 214 33.68 -7.97 -1.63
C ILE A 214 34.90 -8.31 -2.45
N GLN A 215 35.73 -9.24 -1.93
CA GLN A 215 36.85 -9.81 -2.67
C GLN A 215 36.39 -11.08 -3.42
N PRO A 216 36.94 -11.38 -4.61
CA PRO A 216 36.59 -12.56 -5.38
C PRO A 216 37.09 -13.87 -4.74
#